data_36ce51a80c5c8f7f883ba8974f9018f7
#
_entry.id   36ce51a80c5c8f7f883ba8974f9018f7
#
_cell.length_a   1.000
_cell.length_b   1.000
_cell.length_c   1.000
_cell.angle_alpha   90.00
_cell.angle_beta   90.00
_cell.angle_gamma   90.00
#
_symmetry.space_group_name_H-M   'P 1'
#
loop_
_entity.id
_entity.type
_entity.pdbx_description
1 polymer ?
#
loop_
_entity_poly.entity_id
_entity_poly.type
_entity_poly.pdbx_seq_one_letter_code
_entity_poly.pdbx_strand_id
1 'polypeptide(L)'
;SGANTNFDRLQHIAERTELGEQREAILAVTIAEKPGSFKKFCRTLGKRMVTEFSYRYADDSEAHIFVGVQVKPGGEDRQAVIEKLREGGYQVEDLTDNELAKLHIRHLSGGRPSERFEEELYRFEFPERPGALMNFLTQLPHDWNISLFHYRNHGAAYGRVLVGMQVPSEDRTHVAEYLDAIGYRYWQESDNPAYRLFMA
;
A
#
# COMPACT_ATOMS: atom_id res chain seq x y z
N SER A 1 8.05 -15.30 35.15
CA SER A 1 7.76 -13.95 34.64
C SER A 1 8.28 -13.78 33.20
N GLY A 2 7.67 -14.44 32.25
CA GLY A 2 8.04 -14.43 30.83
C GLY A 2 6.95 -13.87 29.92
N ALA A 3 6.14 -12.91 30.39
CA ALA A 3 4.94 -12.47 29.69
C ALA A 3 5.11 -11.15 28.90
N ASN A 4 6.32 -10.72 28.64
CA ASN A 4 6.57 -9.52 27.83
C ASN A 4 7.34 -9.90 26.55
N THR A 5 6.77 -10.83 25.79
CA THR A 5 7.23 -10.99 24.40
C THR A 5 6.77 -9.76 23.66
N ASN A 6 7.70 -8.92 23.28
CA ASN A 6 7.43 -7.68 22.56
C ASN A 6 6.58 -8.00 21.31
N PHE A 7 5.46 -7.34 21.14
CA PHE A 7 4.53 -7.54 20.02
C PHE A 7 5.24 -7.48 18.67
N ASP A 8 6.22 -6.58 18.53
CA ASP A 8 7.08 -6.45 17.36
C ASP A 8 7.89 -7.71 17.06
N ARG A 9 8.27 -8.46 18.11
CA ARG A 9 9.04 -9.70 17.98
C ARG A 9 8.15 -10.86 17.52
N LEU A 10 6.91 -10.92 18.02
CA LEU A 10 5.91 -11.89 17.54
C LEU A 10 5.54 -11.64 16.09
N GLN A 11 5.37 -10.38 15.71
CA GLN A 11 5.11 -9.99 14.34
C GLN A 11 6.26 -10.36 13.41
N HIS A 12 7.50 -10.08 13.81
CA HIS A 12 8.69 -10.45 13.03
C HIS A 12 8.84 -11.97 12.87
N ILE A 13 8.46 -12.74 13.87
CA ILE A 13 8.40 -14.21 13.80
C ILE A 13 7.29 -14.66 12.82
N ALA A 14 6.11 -14.05 12.87
CA ALA A 14 5.00 -14.35 11.96
C ALA A 14 5.36 -14.03 10.50
N GLU A 15 5.93 -12.85 10.24
CA GLU A 15 6.40 -12.44 8.91
C GLU A 15 7.46 -13.41 8.37
N ARG A 16 8.42 -13.84 9.19
CA ARG A 16 9.44 -14.83 8.80
C ARG A 16 8.84 -16.22 8.54
N THR A 17 7.81 -16.60 9.28
CA THR A 17 7.14 -17.89 9.09
C THR A 17 6.35 -17.91 7.79
N GLU A 18 5.63 -16.85 7.45
CA GLU A 18 4.89 -16.76 6.19
C GLU A 18 5.81 -16.79 4.96
N LEU A 19 6.93 -16.06 5.00
CA LEU A 19 7.96 -16.10 3.96
C LEU A 19 8.66 -17.47 3.89
N GLY A 20 8.98 -18.07 5.04
CA GLY A 20 9.63 -19.38 5.11
C GLY A 20 8.73 -20.51 4.63
N GLU A 21 7.41 -20.36 4.73
CA GLU A 21 6.41 -21.31 4.23
C GLU A 21 5.99 -21.02 2.77
N GLN A 22 6.62 -20.05 2.09
CA GLN A 22 6.24 -19.62 0.72
C GLN A 22 4.77 -19.19 0.59
N ARG A 23 4.21 -18.60 1.63
CA ARG A 23 2.82 -18.12 1.66
C ARG A 23 2.66 -16.65 1.30
N GLU A 24 3.75 -15.96 1.04
CA GLU A 24 3.77 -14.57 0.62
C GLU A 24 4.59 -14.42 -0.66
N ALA A 25 4.07 -13.67 -1.62
CA ALA A 25 4.83 -13.16 -2.75
C ALA A 25 5.10 -11.68 -2.55
N ILE A 26 6.35 -11.26 -2.75
CA ILE A 26 6.79 -9.86 -2.71
C ILE A 26 7.11 -9.43 -4.14
N LEU A 27 6.39 -8.43 -4.63
CA LEU A 27 6.49 -7.98 -6.02
C LEU A 27 6.78 -6.48 -6.09
N ALA A 28 7.63 -6.08 -7.04
CA ALA A 28 7.70 -4.71 -7.51
C ALA A 28 6.93 -4.61 -8.84
N VAL A 29 6.01 -3.64 -8.92
CA VAL A 29 5.19 -3.46 -10.11
C VAL A 29 5.28 -2.00 -10.57
N THR A 30 5.59 -1.80 -11.85
CA THR A 30 5.63 -0.46 -12.44
C THR A 30 4.25 -0.10 -13.00
N ILE A 31 3.75 1.08 -12.64
CA ILE A 31 2.50 1.64 -13.15
C ILE A 31 2.74 3.02 -13.78
N ALA A 32 1.87 3.40 -14.70
CA ALA A 32 1.87 4.79 -15.22
C ALA A 32 1.38 5.74 -14.12
N GLU A 33 2.04 6.90 -13.98
CA GLU A 33 1.67 7.92 -13.00
C GLU A 33 0.55 8.81 -13.56
N LYS A 34 -0.67 8.37 -13.36
CA LYS A 34 -1.88 9.14 -13.70
C LYS A 34 -3.07 8.73 -12.85
N PRO A 35 -4.06 9.62 -12.64
CA PRO A 35 -5.27 9.31 -11.89
C PRO A 35 -5.91 8.00 -12.34
N GLY A 36 -6.29 7.16 -11.37
CA GLY A 36 -6.91 5.85 -11.61
C GLY A 36 -5.96 4.68 -11.89
N SER A 37 -4.67 4.90 -12.16
CA SER A 37 -3.70 3.81 -12.40
C SER A 37 -3.57 2.88 -11.21
N PHE A 38 -3.48 3.44 -10.02
CA PHE A 38 -3.43 2.68 -8.77
C PHE A 38 -4.69 1.80 -8.58
N LYS A 39 -5.87 2.37 -8.77
CA LYS A 39 -7.15 1.65 -8.72
C LYS A 39 -7.22 0.53 -9.76
N LYS A 40 -6.76 0.80 -10.99
CA LYS A 40 -6.68 -0.19 -12.07
C LYS A 40 -5.76 -1.35 -11.67
N PHE A 41 -4.59 -1.06 -11.10
CA PHE A 41 -3.66 -2.07 -10.58
C PHE A 41 -4.33 -2.95 -9.51
N CYS A 42 -4.93 -2.35 -8.48
CA CYS A 42 -5.61 -3.08 -7.41
C CYS A 42 -6.76 -3.97 -7.94
N ARG A 43 -7.48 -3.50 -8.95
CA ARG A 43 -8.52 -4.31 -9.62
C ARG A 43 -7.94 -5.51 -10.34
N THR A 44 -6.79 -5.36 -11.02
CA THR A 44 -6.08 -6.46 -11.69
C THR A 44 -5.55 -7.47 -10.69
N LEU A 45 -4.97 -7.01 -9.57
CA LEU A 45 -4.52 -7.87 -8.48
C LEU A 45 -5.70 -8.72 -7.92
N GLY A 46 -6.89 -8.14 -7.83
CA GLY A 46 -8.10 -8.82 -7.42
C GLY A 46 -8.30 -8.86 -5.89
N LYS A 47 -9.13 -9.81 -5.44
CA LYS A 47 -9.51 -9.95 -4.02
C LYS A 47 -8.51 -10.77 -3.20
N ARG A 48 -7.21 -10.62 -3.48
CA ARG A 48 -6.18 -11.28 -2.68
C ARG A 48 -5.94 -10.52 -1.38
N MET A 49 -5.52 -11.25 -0.35
CA MET A 49 -5.04 -10.62 0.88
C MET A 49 -3.71 -9.93 0.59
N VAL A 50 -3.67 -8.62 0.76
CA VAL A 50 -2.45 -7.82 0.71
C VAL A 50 -1.85 -7.79 2.09
N THR A 51 -0.58 -8.19 2.21
CA THR A 51 0.17 -8.17 3.47
C THR A 51 0.87 -6.86 3.68
N GLU A 52 1.32 -6.26 2.60
CA GLU A 52 2.03 -5.00 2.60
C GLU A 52 1.84 -4.26 1.28
N PHE A 53 1.83 -2.95 1.34
CA PHE A 53 1.73 -2.10 0.16
C PHE A 53 2.50 -0.80 0.39
N SER A 54 3.39 -0.45 -0.53
CA SER A 54 4.08 0.83 -0.53
C SER A 54 4.12 1.42 -1.92
N TYR A 55 3.66 2.64 -2.05
CA TYR A 55 3.64 3.41 -3.27
C TYR A 55 3.95 4.86 -2.96
N ARG A 56 4.79 5.48 -3.78
CA ARG A 56 5.07 6.91 -3.74
C ARG A 56 5.16 7.43 -5.16
N TYR A 57 4.49 8.51 -5.42
CA TYR A 57 4.68 9.31 -6.62
C TYR A 57 6.17 9.70 -6.74
N ALA A 58 6.77 9.47 -7.88
CA ALA A 58 8.18 9.79 -8.12
C ALA A 58 8.33 10.91 -9.16
N ASP A 59 7.67 10.77 -10.32
CA ASP A 59 7.67 11.73 -11.43
C ASP A 59 6.40 11.56 -12.27
N ASP A 60 6.24 12.35 -13.32
CA ASP A 60 5.03 12.38 -14.16
C ASP A 60 4.88 11.16 -15.10
N SER A 61 5.82 10.22 -15.10
CA SER A 61 5.84 9.12 -16.05
C SER A 61 5.43 7.77 -15.44
N GLU A 62 6.17 7.32 -14.45
CA GLU A 62 6.02 5.99 -13.88
C GLU A 62 6.23 5.99 -12.37
N ALA A 63 5.58 5.07 -11.69
CA ALA A 63 5.80 4.81 -10.28
C ALA A 63 5.98 3.31 -10.03
N HIS A 64 6.74 2.99 -8.99
CA HIS A 64 6.98 1.63 -8.56
C HIS A 64 6.18 1.31 -7.31
N ILE A 65 5.39 0.24 -7.39
CA ILE A 65 4.64 -0.30 -6.27
C ILE A 65 5.42 -1.44 -5.67
N PHE A 66 5.65 -1.40 -4.36
CA PHE A 66 6.08 -2.56 -3.58
C PHE A 66 4.85 -3.20 -2.95
N VAL A 67 4.59 -4.48 -3.24
CA VAL A 67 3.40 -5.18 -2.74
C VAL A 67 3.73 -6.58 -2.26
N GLY A 68 3.27 -6.89 -1.05
CA GLY A 68 3.21 -8.25 -0.51
C GLY A 68 1.79 -8.80 -0.65
N VAL A 69 1.64 -10.01 -1.15
CA VAL A 69 0.35 -10.69 -1.29
C VAL A 69 0.42 -12.12 -0.75
N GLN A 70 -0.63 -12.55 -0.08
CA GLN A 70 -0.74 -13.95 0.31
C GLN A 70 -0.93 -14.84 -0.92
N VAL A 71 -0.17 -15.94 -0.95
CA VAL A 71 -0.22 -16.96 -1.98
C VAL A 71 -0.27 -18.34 -1.34
N LYS A 72 -0.73 -19.33 -2.10
CA LYS A 72 -0.65 -20.73 -1.68
C LYS A 72 0.80 -21.22 -1.79
N PRO A 73 1.25 -22.08 -0.85
CA PRO A 73 2.58 -22.68 -0.94
C PRO A 73 2.79 -23.46 -2.23
N GLY A 74 4.04 -23.60 -2.68
CA GLY A 74 4.40 -24.42 -3.84
C GLY A 74 4.77 -23.64 -5.10
N GLY A 75 4.60 -22.31 -5.11
CA GLY A 75 5.07 -21.44 -6.19
C GLY A 75 4.09 -21.23 -7.36
N GLU A 76 3.19 -22.17 -7.62
CA GLU A 76 2.22 -22.06 -8.73
C GLU A 76 1.30 -20.83 -8.60
N ASP A 77 0.77 -20.59 -7.40
CA ASP A 77 -0.10 -19.44 -7.15
C ASP A 77 0.65 -18.10 -7.23
N ARG A 78 1.94 -18.08 -6.81
CA ARG A 78 2.84 -16.94 -7.01
C ARG A 78 3.03 -16.65 -8.49
N GLN A 79 3.33 -17.67 -9.29
CA GLN A 79 3.51 -17.51 -10.71
C GLN A 79 2.22 -17.02 -11.40
N ALA A 80 1.06 -17.57 -11.01
CA ALA A 80 -0.23 -17.14 -11.53
C ALA A 80 -0.54 -15.65 -11.25
N VAL A 81 -0.15 -15.12 -10.09
CA VAL A 81 -0.27 -13.68 -9.79
C VAL A 81 0.60 -12.87 -10.73
N ILE A 82 1.86 -13.27 -10.91
CA ILE A 82 2.83 -12.55 -11.76
C ILE A 82 2.33 -12.52 -13.22
N GLU A 83 1.90 -13.66 -13.74
CA GLU A 83 1.38 -13.79 -15.11
C GLU A 83 0.14 -12.92 -15.31
N LYS A 84 -0.81 -12.97 -14.40
CA LYS A 84 -2.02 -12.15 -14.44
C LYS A 84 -1.71 -10.64 -14.49
N LEU A 85 -0.73 -10.19 -13.73
CA LEU A 85 -0.30 -8.78 -13.74
C LEU A 85 0.39 -8.44 -15.06
N ARG A 86 1.23 -9.32 -15.60
CA ARG A 86 1.89 -9.14 -16.89
C ARG A 86 0.89 -9.12 -18.05
N GLU A 87 -0.12 -9.98 -18.04
CA GLU A 87 -1.25 -9.96 -18.99
C GLU A 87 -2.05 -8.66 -18.89
N GLY A 88 -2.14 -8.07 -17.69
CA GLY A 88 -2.72 -6.75 -17.46
C GLY A 88 -1.87 -5.58 -17.99
N GLY A 89 -0.69 -5.87 -18.56
CA GLY A 89 0.22 -4.90 -19.16
C GLY A 89 1.22 -4.29 -18.19
N TYR A 90 1.42 -4.88 -16.99
CA TYR A 90 2.35 -4.39 -16.00
C TYR A 90 3.74 -5.02 -16.15
N GLN A 91 4.78 -4.21 -15.91
CA GLN A 91 6.12 -4.74 -15.65
C GLN A 91 6.15 -5.23 -14.19
N VAL A 92 6.55 -6.49 -14.00
CA VAL A 92 6.55 -7.13 -12.68
C VAL A 92 7.90 -7.77 -12.45
N GLU A 93 8.53 -7.38 -11.33
CA GLU A 93 9.73 -8.00 -10.78
C GLU A 93 9.35 -8.82 -9.55
N ASP A 94 9.74 -10.09 -9.54
CA ASP A 94 9.54 -10.97 -8.38
C ASP A 94 10.69 -10.77 -7.37
N LEU A 95 10.36 -10.17 -6.24
CA LEU A 95 11.29 -9.89 -5.15
C LEU A 95 11.15 -10.87 -3.98
N THR A 96 10.37 -11.93 -4.13
CA THR A 96 10.05 -12.88 -3.05
C THR A 96 11.30 -13.50 -2.43
N ASP A 97 12.33 -13.76 -3.24
CA ASP A 97 13.59 -14.34 -2.78
C ASP A 97 14.71 -13.29 -2.61
N ASN A 98 14.38 -12.00 -2.72
CA ASN A 98 15.35 -10.91 -2.58
C ASN A 98 15.48 -10.46 -1.12
N GLU A 99 16.66 -10.71 -0.50
CA GLU A 99 16.91 -10.39 0.91
C GLU A 99 16.89 -8.89 1.20
N LEU A 100 17.38 -8.04 0.29
CA LEU A 100 17.32 -6.58 0.45
C LEU A 100 15.85 -6.10 0.53
N ALA A 101 15.00 -6.63 -0.35
CA ALA A 101 13.59 -6.31 -0.36
C ALA A 101 12.90 -6.76 0.93
N LYS A 102 13.14 -8.00 1.36
CA LYS A 102 12.52 -8.59 2.56
C LYS A 102 12.90 -7.90 3.86
N LEU A 103 14.18 -7.51 3.99
CA LEU A 103 14.72 -7.02 5.26
C LEU A 103 14.72 -5.50 5.39
N HIS A 104 14.77 -4.77 4.27
CA HIS A 104 14.97 -3.32 4.29
C HIS A 104 13.91 -2.55 3.52
N ILE A 105 13.69 -2.85 2.23
CA ILE A 105 12.79 -2.06 1.39
C ILE A 105 11.34 -2.08 1.91
N ARG A 106 10.88 -3.22 2.38
CA ARG A 106 9.52 -3.38 2.93
C ARG A 106 9.20 -2.50 4.15
N HIS A 107 10.21 -1.97 4.83
CA HIS A 107 10.03 -1.10 6.00
C HIS A 107 10.07 0.39 5.66
N LEU A 108 10.30 0.76 4.40
CA LEU A 108 10.32 2.14 3.94
C LEU A 108 8.90 2.59 3.57
N SER A 109 8.47 3.69 4.18
CA SER A 109 7.15 4.29 3.91
C SER A 109 7.22 5.35 2.81
N GLY A 110 7.74 4.99 1.64
CA GLY A 110 7.90 5.92 0.54
C GLY A 110 9.17 6.78 0.64
N GLY A 111 9.23 7.85 -0.12
CA GLY A 111 10.33 8.81 -0.19
C GLY A 111 9.80 10.21 -0.48
N ARG A 112 10.70 11.14 -0.81
CA ARG A 112 10.31 12.46 -1.28
C ARG A 112 10.02 12.40 -2.77
N PRO A 113 8.96 13.06 -3.25
CA PRO A 113 8.74 13.21 -4.69
C PRO A 113 9.83 14.08 -5.32
N SER A 114 10.09 13.89 -6.62
CA SER A 114 11.06 14.69 -7.38
C SER A 114 10.61 16.14 -7.52
N GLU A 115 9.32 16.39 -7.53
CA GLU A 115 8.71 17.71 -7.62
C GLU A 115 7.81 17.99 -6.43
N ARG A 116 7.72 19.26 -6.03
CA ARG A 116 6.79 19.68 -4.97
C ARG A 116 5.41 19.85 -5.57
N PHE A 117 4.45 19.16 -5.02
CA PHE A 117 3.03 19.30 -5.34
C PHE A 117 2.20 19.42 -4.05
N GLU A 118 1.00 19.95 -4.17
CA GLU A 118 0.09 20.04 -3.05
C GLU A 118 -0.52 18.66 -2.75
N GLU A 119 -0.18 18.13 -1.60
CA GLU A 119 -0.59 16.81 -1.12
C GLU A 119 -1.27 16.95 0.23
N GLU A 120 -2.40 16.31 0.39
CA GLU A 120 -3.03 16.11 1.69
C GLU A 120 -2.72 14.71 2.20
N LEU A 121 -2.22 14.61 3.43
CA LEU A 121 -1.81 13.36 4.04
C LEU A 121 -2.83 12.93 5.10
N TYR A 122 -3.25 11.67 4.99
CA TYR A 122 -4.18 11.04 5.93
C TYR A 122 -3.67 9.68 6.39
N ARG A 123 -3.89 9.38 7.65
CA ARG A 123 -3.70 8.07 8.23
C ARG A 123 -5.05 7.41 8.47
N PHE A 124 -5.19 6.13 8.06
CA PHE A 124 -6.42 5.36 8.18
C PHE A 124 -6.23 4.08 8.98
N GLU A 125 -7.32 3.59 9.55
CA GLU A 125 -7.48 2.23 10.03
C GLU A 125 -8.42 1.46 9.09
N PHE A 126 -7.86 0.56 8.28
CA PHE A 126 -8.63 -0.29 7.38
C PHE A 126 -9.05 -1.58 8.09
N PRO A 127 -10.30 -2.04 7.92
CA PRO A 127 -10.68 -3.35 8.43
C PRO A 127 -9.89 -4.46 7.72
N GLU A 128 -9.35 -5.40 8.49
CA GLU A 128 -8.57 -6.55 7.98
C GLU A 128 -9.49 -7.58 7.34
N ARG A 129 -9.99 -7.27 6.15
CA ARG A 129 -10.82 -8.15 5.34
C ARG A 129 -10.53 -7.97 3.86
N PRO A 130 -10.67 -9.04 3.05
CA PRO A 130 -10.52 -8.94 1.61
C PRO A 130 -11.45 -7.88 1.02
N GLY A 131 -10.92 -7.03 0.16
CA GLY A 131 -11.69 -5.99 -0.52
C GLY A 131 -11.75 -4.63 0.19
N ALA A 132 -11.21 -4.47 1.41
CA ALA A 132 -11.22 -3.19 2.11
C ALA A 132 -10.49 -2.09 1.32
N LEU A 133 -9.34 -2.41 0.73
CA LEU A 133 -8.61 -1.49 -0.14
C LEU A 133 -9.43 -1.10 -1.38
N MET A 134 -10.04 -2.08 -2.06
CA MET A 134 -10.87 -1.78 -3.23
C MET A 134 -12.11 -0.97 -2.87
N ASN A 135 -12.73 -1.23 -1.70
CA ASN A 135 -13.84 -0.43 -1.22
C ASN A 135 -13.44 1.04 -1.02
N PHE A 136 -12.29 1.27 -0.38
CA PHE A 136 -11.72 2.61 -0.22
C PHE A 136 -11.51 3.30 -1.57
N LEU A 137 -10.77 2.68 -2.49
CA LEU A 137 -10.46 3.24 -3.81
C LEU A 137 -11.68 3.48 -4.70
N THR A 138 -12.75 2.68 -4.51
CA THR A 138 -13.96 2.80 -5.31
C THR A 138 -14.80 4.01 -4.89
N GLN A 139 -14.71 4.39 -3.62
CA GLN A 139 -15.48 5.51 -3.07
C GLN A 139 -14.76 6.85 -3.21
N LEU A 140 -13.44 6.86 -3.48
CA LEU A 140 -12.75 8.12 -3.79
C LEU A 140 -13.23 8.68 -5.14
N PRO A 141 -13.36 10.01 -5.28
CA PRO A 141 -13.59 10.66 -6.55
C PRO A 141 -12.55 10.25 -7.59
N HIS A 142 -12.95 10.17 -8.85
CA HIS A 142 -12.11 9.61 -9.92
C HIS A 142 -10.95 10.52 -10.35
N ASP A 143 -11.03 11.79 -10.06
CA ASP A 143 -10.09 12.86 -10.34
C ASP A 143 -9.08 13.11 -9.21
N TRP A 144 -9.29 12.50 -8.04
CA TRP A 144 -8.30 12.52 -6.98
C TRP A 144 -7.16 11.56 -7.29
N ASN A 145 -5.93 12.08 -7.30
CA ASN A 145 -4.75 11.25 -7.49
C ASN A 145 -4.17 10.81 -6.16
N ILE A 146 -3.84 9.53 -6.04
CA ILE A 146 -3.10 9.00 -4.88
C ILE A 146 -1.62 9.18 -5.19
N SER A 147 -0.95 9.98 -4.39
CA SER A 147 0.47 10.32 -4.50
C SER A 147 1.36 9.51 -3.57
N LEU A 148 0.79 9.00 -2.49
CA LEU A 148 1.44 8.10 -1.54
C LEU A 148 0.44 7.08 -1.04
N PHE A 149 0.87 5.82 -0.96
CA PHE A 149 0.10 4.78 -0.30
C PHE A 149 1.04 3.82 0.42
N HIS A 150 0.85 3.70 1.71
CA HIS A 150 1.58 2.74 2.53
C HIS A 150 0.59 1.98 3.41
N TYR A 151 0.50 0.67 3.18
CA TYR A 151 -0.33 -0.24 3.96
C TYR A 151 0.54 -1.29 4.62
N ARG A 152 0.27 -1.55 5.87
CA ARG A 152 0.93 -2.60 6.62
C ARG A 152 -0.05 -3.37 7.49
N ASN A 153 -0.14 -4.67 7.24
CA ASN A 153 -0.88 -5.59 8.07
C ASN A 153 -0.02 -5.99 9.28
N HIS A 154 -0.51 -5.72 10.47
CA HIS A 154 0.17 -6.02 11.73
C HIS A 154 -0.46 -7.22 12.47
N GLY A 155 -1.33 -8.02 11.81
CA GLY A 155 -2.05 -9.12 12.46
C GLY A 155 -3.08 -8.67 13.49
N ALA A 156 -3.44 -7.38 13.50
CA ALA A 156 -4.51 -6.81 14.30
C ALA A 156 -5.84 -6.82 13.52
N ALA A 157 -6.94 -6.45 14.17
CA ALA A 157 -8.26 -6.35 13.52
C ALA A 157 -8.31 -5.23 12.44
N TYR A 158 -7.32 -4.33 12.43
CA TYR A 158 -7.23 -3.19 11.52
C TYR A 158 -5.82 -3.06 10.96
N GLY A 159 -5.71 -2.90 9.63
CA GLY A 159 -4.49 -2.51 8.94
C GLY A 159 -4.24 -1.01 9.07
N ARG A 160 -2.98 -0.64 9.26
CA ARG A 160 -2.56 0.76 9.31
C ARG A 160 -2.18 1.24 7.93
N VAL A 161 -2.80 2.34 7.51
CA VAL A 161 -2.65 2.88 6.15
C VAL A 161 -2.28 4.35 6.21
N LEU A 162 -1.31 4.74 5.41
CA LEU A 162 -0.95 6.14 5.17
C LEU A 162 -1.24 6.45 3.70
N VAL A 163 -2.00 7.49 3.45
CA VAL A 163 -2.40 7.89 2.09
C VAL A 163 -2.09 9.36 1.88
N GLY A 164 -1.33 9.68 0.85
CA GLY A 164 -1.20 11.01 0.29
C GLY A 164 -2.12 11.17 -0.92
N MET A 165 -2.82 12.27 -1.00
CA MET A 165 -3.78 12.54 -2.07
C MET A 165 -3.59 13.95 -2.63
N GLN A 166 -3.61 14.05 -3.95
CA GLN A 166 -3.74 15.32 -4.66
C GLN A 166 -5.23 15.56 -4.89
N VAL A 167 -5.77 16.52 -4.16
CA VAL A 167 -7.19 16.86 -4.19
C VAL A 167 -7.38 18.14 -5.00
N PRO A 168 -8.26 18.16 -6.03
CA PRO A 168 -8.62 19.38 -6.73
C PRO A 168 -9.07 20.50 -5.77
N SER A 169 -8.75 21.74 -6.10
CA SER A 169 -9.01 22.88 -5.21
C SER A 169 -10.49 23.05 -4.86
N GLU A 170 -11.39 22.71 -5.78
CA GLU A 170 -12.84 22.74 -5.62
C GLU A 170 -13.35 21.73 -4.60
N ASP A 171 -12.67 20.60 -4.42
CA ASP A 171 -13.08 19.51 -3.53
C ASP A 171 -12.50 19.63 -2.12
N ARG A 172 -11.48 20.46 -1.89
CA ARG A 172 -10.77 20.54 -0.61
C ARG A 172 -11.66 20.83 0.59
N THR A 173 -12.71 21.62 0.41
CA THR A 173 -13.67 21.92 1.48
C THR A 173 -14.60 20.76 1.81
N HIS A 174 -14.69 19.76 0.92
CA HIS A 174 -15.59 18.62 1.03
C HIS A 174 -14.86 17.29 1.30
N VAL A 175 -13.52 17.32 1.44
CA VAL A 175 -12.70 16.10 1.68
C VAL A 175 -13.24 15.28 2.85
N ALA A 176 -13.58 15.95 3.96
CA ALA A 176 -14.11 15.28 5.15
C ALA A 176 -15.41 14.53 4.86
N GLU A 177 -16.31 15.10 4.06
CA GLU A 177 -17.59 14.46 3.67
C GLU A 177 -17.35 13.17 2.88
N TYR A 178 -16.41 13.19 1.93
CA TYR A 178 -16.02 12.00 1.17
C TYR A 178 -15.39 10.92 2.05
N LEU A 179 -14.48 11.31 2.93
CA LEU A 179 -13.80 10.36 3.82
C LEU A 179 -14.76 9.78 4.87
N ASP A 180 -15.67 10.56 5.40
CA ASP A 180 -16.70 10.11 6.32
C ASP A 180 -17.65 9.10 5.66
N ALA A 181 -17.99 9.30 4.39
CA ALA A 181 -18.82 8.38 3.62
C ALA A 181 -18.18 7.00 3.43
N ILE A 182 -16.84 6.91 3.38
CA ILE A 182 -16.10 5.64 3.33
C ILE A 182 -16.29 4.84 4.62
N GLY A 183 -16.44 5.53 5.76
CA GLY A 183 -16.72 4.93 7.06
C GLY A 183 -15.50 4.29 7.74
N TYR A 184 -14.29 4.55 7.28
CA TYR A 184 -13.07 4.13 7.96
C TYR A 184 -12.58 5.23 8.89
N ARG A 185 -12.01 4.87 10.03
CA ARG A 185 -11.41 5.85 10.92
C ARG A 185 -10.18 6.46 10.26
N TYR A 186 -10.06 7.79 10.32
CA TYR A 186 -8.93 8.51 9.74
C TYR A 186 -8.50 9.71 10.58
N TRP A 187 -7.27 10.16 10.33
CA TRP A 187 -6.67 11.37 10.91
C TRP A 187 -5.92 12.11 9.82
N GLN A 188 -6.11 13.42 9.76
CA GLN A 188 -5.32 14.29 8.90
C GLN A 188 -3.91 14.45 9.51
N GLU A 189 -2.88 14.27 8.69
CA GLU A 189 -1.47 14.31 9.10
C GLU A 189 -0.65 15.33 8.29
N SER A 190 -1.25 16.15 7.44
CA SER A 190 -0.57 17.13 6.58
C SER A 190 0.28 18.12 7.37
N ASP A 191 -0.10 18.44 8.60
CA ASP A 191 0.63 19.31 9.50
C ASP A 191 1.64 18.60 10.42
N ASN A 192 1.73 17.28 10.32
CA ASN A 192 2.61 16.48 11.16
C ASN A 192 4.08 16.81 10.88
N PRO A 193 4.89 17.11 11.92
CA PRO A 193 6.31 17.43 11.75
C PRO A 193 7.12 16.32 11.06
N ALA A 194 6.79 15.05 11.31
CA ALA A 194 7.46 13.92 10.69
C ALA A 194 7.22 13.89 9.15
N TYR A 195 6.00 14.20 8.72
CA TYR A 195 5.71 14.34 7.29
C TYR A 195 6.55 15.45 6.66
N ARG A 196 6.52 16.65 7.24
CA ARG A 196 7.25 17.83 6.72
C ARG A 196 8.76 17.63 6.65
N LEU A 197 9.34 16.91 7.63
CA LEU A 197 10.79 16.70 7.70
C LEU A 197 11.29 15.59 6.77
N PHE A 198 10.51 14.53 6.56
CA PHE A 198 11.00 13.31 5.94
C PHE A 198 10.31 12.91 4.65
N MET A 199 9.11 13.45 4.36
CA MET A 199 8.28 12.95 3.27
C MET A 199 7.76 14.05 2.32
N ALA A 200 7.68 15.31 2.76
CA ALA A 200 7.25 16.46 1.94
C ALA A 200 8.39 17.05 1.09
#